data_e86b1318136d240c20aec52b895c0b58
#
_entry.id   e86b1318136d240c20aec52b895c0b58
#
_cell.length_a   1.000
_cell.length_b   1.000
_cell.length_c   1.000
_cell.angle_alpha   90.00
_cell.angle_beta   90.00
_cell.angle_gamma   90.00
#
_symmetry.space_group_name_H-M   'P 1'
#
loop_
_entity.id
_entity.type
_entity.pdbx_description
1 polymer ?
#
loop_
_entity_poly.entity_id
_entity_poly.type
_entity_poly.pdbx_seq_one_letter_code
_entity_poly.pdbx_strand_id
1 'polypeptide(L)'
;MTIVERGCLVLLFSLCSNCVIADANPQRVIELVEGQRDRSVAIADQLWQLAEMGYLETQSSQSLQDYLGENEFDVVNQVADIPTAFVATYGSGAPTIAILAEFDALPGLNQGPVPVRQVTKEGGAGHACGHHLFGAASSTAAVALAKWLEESGTQGTIKLVGTPAEEGGSGKVYLARAGVFNDVDVVLHWHPGDSNSASPASSTANKSGRFTFHGKAAHAASAPHRGRSALDGVEAMNYMVNLMREHVPQNSRLHYVITDGGDAPNIVPERAQVYYYVRHPDKDQVVTLFE
;
A
#
# COMPACT_ATOMS: atom_id res chain seq x y z
N MET A 1 -72.28 -42.93 27.28
CA MET A 1 -71.77 -41.57 27.30
C MET A 1 -70.30 -41.67 26.87
N THR A 2 -70.08 -41.55 25.58
CA THR A 2 -68.81 -41.86 24.92
C THR A 2 -68.10 -40.51 24.56
N ILE A 3 -66.94 -40.31 25.10
CA ILE A 3 -66.09 -39.16 24.83
C ILE A 3 -65.24 -39.46 23.62
N VAL A 4 -65.37 -38.63 22.56
CA VAL A 4 -64.59 -38.71 21.34
C VAL A 4 -63.40 -37.75 21.53
N GLU A 5 -62.20 -38.28 21.63
CA GLU A 5 -60.93 -37.49 21.57
C GLU A 5 -60.60 -37.11 20.11
N ARG A 6 -60.54 -35.80 19.84
CA ARG A 6 -60.03 -35.26 18.57
C ARG A 6 -58.55 -35.07 18.70
N GLY A 7 -57.78 -35.95 18.09
CA GLY A 7 -56.34 -35.76 17.91
C GLY A 7 -56.05 -34.66 16.89
N CYS A 8 -55.35 -33.64 17.30
CA CYS A 8 -54.84 -32.57 16.45
C CYS A 8 -53.47 -32.98 15.90
N LEU A 9 -53.42 -33.32 14.61
CA LEU A 9 -52.18 -33.68 13.91
C LEU A 9 -51.45 -32.38 13.52
N VAL A 10 -50.41 -31.99 14.25
CA VAL A 10 -49.54 -30.90 13.88
C VAL A 10 -48.49 -31.40 12.88
N LEU A 11 -48.64 -31.05 11.61
CA LEU A 11 -47.60 -31.24 10.60
C LEU A 11 -46.52 -30.20 10.81
N LEU A 12 -45.38 -30.60 11.37
CA LEU A 12 -44.13 -29.82 11.35
C LEU A 12 -43.54 -29.91 9.93
N PHE A 13 -43.70 -28.83 9.16
CA PHE A 13 -42.90 -28.61 7.95
C PHE A 13 -41.50 -28.25 8.39
N SER A 14 -40.57 -29.19 8.33
CA SER A 14 -39.14 -28.94 8.43
C SER A 14 -38.68 -28.28 7.11
N LEU A 15 -38.53 -26.97 7.11
CA LEU A 15 -37.84 -26.25 6.06
C LEU A 15 -36.35 -26.58 6.20
N CYS A 16 -35.90 -27.65 5.56
CA CYS A 16 -34.47 -27.82 5.26
C CYS A 16 -34.09 -26.72 4.28
N SER A 17 -33.53 -25.65 4.79
CA SER A 17 -32.74 -24.74 3.99
C SER A 17 -31.54 -25.53 3.45
N ASN A 18 -31.66 -26.02 2.22
CA ASN A 18 -30.52 -26.49 1.47
C ASN A 18 -29.61 -25.30 1.28
N CYS A 19 -28.60 -25.18 2.16
CA CYS A 19 -27.44 -24.39 1.87
C CYS A 19 -26.79 -25.04 0.64
N VAL A 20 -27.12 -24.56 -0.53
CA VAL A 20 -26.37 -24.89 -1.76
C VAL A 20 -25.02 -24.22 -1.52
N ILE A 21 -24.05 -25.00 -1.04
CA ILE A 21 -22.66 -24.65 -1.16
C ILE A 21 -22.45 -24.64 -2.67
N ALA A 22 -22.46 -23.44 -3.28
CA ALA A 22 -22.08 -23.28 -4.67
C ALA A 22 -20.72 -23.94 -4.81
N ASP A 23 -20.63 -24.95 -5.67
CA ASP A 23 -19.38 -25.63 -5.94
C ASP A 23 -18.46 -24.56 -6.57
N ALA A 24 -17.57 -24.01 -5.73
CA ALA A 24 -16.66 -22.96 -6.16
C ALA A 24 -15.72 -23.59 -7.19
N ASN A 25 -16.09 -23.47 -8.47
CA ASN A 25 -15.27 -23.97 -9.57
C ASN A 25 -14.08 -22.99 -9.78
N PRO A 26 -12.88 -23.29 -9.21
CA PRO A 26 -11.72 -22.40 -9.35
C PRO A 26 -11.36 -22.14 -10.81
N GLN A 27 -11.66 -23.11 -11.70
CA GLN A 27 -11.41 -22.97 -13.13
C GLN A 27 -12.25 -21.84 -13.74
N ARG A 28 -13.51 -21.68 -13.29
CA ARG A 28 -14.35 -20.58 -13.77
C ARG A 28 -13.80 -19.20 -13.36
N VAL A 29 -13.29 -19.07 -12.15
CA VAL A 29 -12.65 -17.81 -11.69
C VAL A 29 -11.41 -17.49 -12.54
N ILE A 30 -10.60 -18.50 -12.86
CA ILE A 30 -9.43 -18.34 -13.73
C ILE A 30 -9.86 -17.86 -15.13
N GLU A 31 -10.90 -18.44 -15.71
CA GLU A 31 -11.45 -18.02 -17.00
C GLU A 31 -11.94 -16.56 -16.99
N LEU A 32 -12.59 -16.14 -15.91
CA LEU A 32 -13.06 -14.77 -15.75
C LEU A 32 -11.89 -13.78 -15.65
N VAL A 33 -10.82 -14.15 -14.94
CA VAL A 33 -9.58 -13.35 -14.87
C VAL A 33 -8.91 -13.26 -16.25
N GLU A 34 -8.76 -14.41 -16.94
CA GLU A 34 -8.15 -14.44 -18.28
C GLU A 34 -8.97 -13.62 -19.30
N GLY A 35 -10.29 -13.58 -19.17
CA GLY A 35 -11.16 -12.75 -19.98
C GLY A 35 -10.92 -11.24 -19.82
N GLN A 36 -10.23 -10.81 -18.78
CA GLN A 36 -9.84 -9.40 -18.53
C GLN A 36 -8.37 -9.12 -18.87
N ARG A 37 -7.61 -10.09 -19.35
CA ARG A 37 -6.16 -10.02 -19.58
C ARG A 37 -5.72 -8.74 -20.32
N ASP A 38 -6.30 -8.51 -21.48
CA ASP A 38 -5.88 -7.37 -22.34
C ASP A 38 -6.15 -6.03 -21.66
N ARG A 39 -7.27 -5.90 -20.96
CA ARG A 39 -7.62 -4.68 -20.22
C ARG A 39 -6.70 -4.49 -19.02
N SER A 40 -6.39 -5.57 -18.28
CA SER A 40 -5.46 -5.56 -17.16
C SER A 40 -4.05 -5.11 -17.59
N VAL A 41 -3.55 -5.67 -18.69
CA VAL A 41 -2.24 -5.28 -19.25
C VAL A 41 -2.24 -3.81 -19.68
N ALA A 42 -3.30 -3.35 -20.35
CA ALA A 42 -3.41 -1.96 -20.77
C ALA A 42 -3.41 -0.99 -19.59
N ILE A 43 -4.08 -1.33 -18.48
CA ILE A 43 -4.06 -0.54 -17.24
C ILE A 43 -2.66 -0.55 -16.62
N ALA A 44 -2.02 -1.70 -16.51
CA ALA A 44 -0.67 -1.81 -15.98
C ALA A 44 0.34 -0.97 -16.80
N ASP A 45 0.27 -1.02 -18.11
CA ASP A 45 1.12 -0.22 -19.01
C ASP A 45 0.84 1.28 -18.86
N GLN A 46 -0.42 1.67 -18.69
CA GLN A 46 -0.79 3.06 -18.46
C GLN A 46 -0.21 3.58 -17.12
N LEU A 47 -0.38 2.83 -16.03
CA LEU A 47 0.19 3.18 -14.73
C LEU A 47 1.72 3.26 -14.78
N TRP A 48 2.36 2.31 -15.49
CA TRP A 48 3.81 2.33 -15.72
C TRP A 48 4.27 3.64 -16.38
N GLN A 49 3.56 4.11 -17.38
CA GLN A 49 3.90 5.33 -18.11
C GLN A 49 3.65 6.59 -17.29
N LEU A 50 2.59 6.61 -16.46
CA LEU A 50 2.26 7.72 -15.58
C LEU A 50 3.31 7.88 -14.47
N ALA A 51 3.71 6.79 -13.84
CA ALA A 51 4.69 6.72 -12.76
C ALA A 51 4.52 7.86 -11.73
N GLU A 52 3.30 8.04 -11.23
CA GLU A 52 2.94 9.10 -10.30
C GLU A 52 3.38 8.73 -8.87
N MET A 53 3.96 9.68 -8.15
CA MET A 53 4.41 9.47 -6.77
C MET A 53 3.26 9.58 -5.77
N GLY A 54 3.46 9.02 -4.60
CA GLY A 54 2.50 8.98 -3.52
C GLY A 54 1.83 10.32 -3.21
N TYR A 55 0.50 10.29 -3.04
CA TYR A 55 -0.44 11.41 -2.91
C TYR A 55 -0.61 12.27 -4.18
N LEU A 56 0.08 11.97 -5.26
CA LEU A 56 -0.01 12.66 -6.55
C LEU A 56 -0.52 11.74 -7.67
N GLU A 57 -0.96 10.53 -7.35
CA GLU A 57 -1.38 9.48 -8.28
C GLU A 57 -2.77 9.75 -8.87
N THR A 58 -3.03 10.97 -9.34
CA THR A 58 -4.35 11.42 -9.79
C THR A 58 -4.87 10.65 -10.99
N GLN A 59 -4.05 10.47 -12.02
CA GLN A 59 -4.44 9.77 -13.23
C GLN A 59 -4.46 8.25 -13.05
N SER A 60 -3.52 7.72 -12.27
CA SER A 60 -3.45 6.31 -11.91
C SER A 60 -4.69 5.89 -11.11
N SER A 61 -5.04 6.66 -10.09
CA SER A 61 -6.25 6.46 -9.29
C SER A 61 -7.51 6.53 -10.17
N GLN A 62 -7.62 7.56 -11.03
CA GLN A 62 -8.78 7.72 -11.90
C GLN A 62 -8.94 6.56 -12.88
N SER A 63 -7.84 6.08 -13.47
CA SER A 63 -7.85 4.93 -14.39
C SER A 63 -8.40 3.66 -13.73
N LEU A 64 -8.02 3.40 -12.47
CA LEU A 64 -8.54 2.26 -11.70
C LEU A 64 -10.02 2.45 -11.34
N GLN A 65 -10.42 3.65 -10.93
CA GLN A 65 -11.81 3.99 -10.61
C GLN A 65 -12.72 3.84 -11.84
N ASP A 66 -12.28 4.33 -12.99
CA ASP A 66 -13.03 4.22 -14.25
C ASP A 66 -13.25 2.76 -14.64
N TYR A 67 -12.20 1.94 -14.57
CA TYR A 67 -12.29 0.51 -14.85
C TYR A 67 -13.28 -0.21 -13.92
N LEU A 68 -13.29 0.12 -12.63
CA LEU A 68 -14.21 -0.48 -11.66
C LEU A 68 -15.65 0.02 -11.89
N GLY A 69 -15.83 1.32 -12.16
CA GLY A 69 -17.14 1.87 -12.50
C GLY A 69 -17.73 1.30 -13.79
N GLU A 70 -16.90 1.07 -14.83
CA GLU A 70 -17.27 0.36 -16.08
C GLU A 70 -17.79 -1.08 -15.79
N ASN A 71 -17.39 -1.68 -14.65
CA ASN A 71 -17.79 -3.01 -14.21
C ASN A 71 -18.75 -2.97 -13.00
N GLU A 72 -19.59 -1.92 -12.92
CA GLU A 72 -20.72 -1.78 -11.99
C GLU A 72 -20.35 -1.70 -10.50
N PHE A 73 -19.10 -1.36 -10.16
CA PHE A 73 -18.75 -1.03 -8.80
C PHE A 73 -19.24 0.37 -8.43
N ASP A 74 -19.80 0.51 -7.22
CA ASP A 74 -20.07 1.81 -6.61
C ASP A 74 -18.77 2.39 -6.06
N VAL A 75 -18.31 3.51 -6.64
CA VAL A 75 -16.99 4.09 -6.34
C VAL A 75 -17.14 5.34 -5.49
N VAL A 76 -16.58 5.29 -4.29
CA VAL A 76 -16.42 6.44 -3.38
C VAL A 76 -14.95 6.87 -3.42
N ASN A 77 -14.70 8.07 -3.93
CA ASN A 77 -13.37 8.67 -4.03
C ASN A 77 -13.03 9.54 -2.81
N GLN A 78 -11.77 9.98 -2.72
CA GLN A 78 -11.24 10.90 -1.69
C GLN A 78 -11.49 10.41 -0.25
N VAL A 79 -11.47 9.10 -0.03
CA VAL A 79 -11.66 8.53 1.31
C VAL A 79 -10.50 8.89 2.24
N ALA A 80 -10.81 9.09 3.52
CA ALA A 80 -9.84 9.51 4.55
C ALA A 80 -9.16 10.86 4.24
N ASP A 81 -9.83 11.76 3.50
CA ASP A 81 -9.29 13.06 3.06
C ASP A 81 -8.02 12.93 2.17
N ILE A 82 -7.81 11.76 1.57
CA ILE A 82 -6.72 11.54 0.62
C ILE A 82 -7.27 11.65 -0.81
N PRO A 83 -6.85 12.64 -1.61
CA PRO A 83 -7.42 12.91 -2.94
C PRO A 83 -7.38 11.73 -3.91
N THR A 84 -6.39 10.85 -3.76
CA THR A 84 -6.14 9.71 -4.65
C THR A 84 -6.62 8.36 -4.08
N ALA A 85 -7.12 8.34 -2.83
CA ALA A 85 -7.69 7.13 -2.23
C ALA A 85 -9.15 6.94 -2.62
N PHE A 86 -9.57 5.69 -2.81
CA PHE A 86 -10.94 5.35 -3.14
C PHE A 86 -11.34 3.97 -2.58
N VAL A 87 -12.65 3.75 -2.47
CA VAL A 87 -13.24 2.43 -2.21
C VAL A 87 -14.27 2.16 -3.29
N ALA A 88 -14.12 1.04 -3.98
CA ALA A 88 -15.09 0.55 -4.95
C ALA A 88 -15.79 -0.69 -4.39
N THR A 89 -17.11 -0.68 -4.32
CA THR A 89 -17.91 -1.74 -3.69
C THR A 89 -18.81 -2.42 -4.72
N TYR A 90 -18.87 -3.75 -4.67
CA TYR A 90 -19.79 -4.57 -5.47
C TYR A 90 -20.48 -5.62 -4.61
N GLY A 91 -21.74 -5.90 -4.91
CA GLY A 91 -22.54 -6.89 -4.20
C GLY A 91 -23.08 -6.42 -2.86
N SER A 92 -23.63 -7.32 -2.08
CA SER A 92 -24.20 -7.03 -0.76
C SER A 92 -24.27 -8.25 0.14
N GLY A 93 -24.29 -8.03 1.44
CA GLY A 93 -24.33 -9.09 2.44
C GLY A 93 -22.94 -9.57 2.86
N ALA A 94 -22.93 -10.52 3.78
CA ALA A 94 -21.70 -11.11 4.30
C ALA A 94 -21.27 -12.36 3.47
N PRO A 95 -19.96 -12.63 3.41
CA PRO A 95 -18.87 -11.88 4.00
C PRO A 95 -18.51 -10.62 3.19
N THR A 96 -17.88 -9.63 3.86
CA THR A 96 -17.25 -8.48 3.21
C THR A 96 -15.75 -8.74 3.06
N ILE A 97 -15.29 -8.81 1.82
CA ILE A 97 -13.87 -9.06 1.50
C ILE A 97 -13.28 -7.80 0.86
N ALA A 98 -12.24 -7.25 1.45
CA ALA A 98 -11.48 -6.16 0.86
C ALA A 98 -10.23 -6.69 0.12
N ILE A 99 -10.00 -6.17 -1.07
CA ILE A 99 -8.78 -6.40 -1.86
C ILE A 99 -8.06 -5.06 -1.92
N LEU A 100 -6.78 -5.02 -1.52
CA LEU A 100 -5.98 -3.81 -1.57
C LEU A 100 -5.36 -3.62 -2.95
N ALA A 101 -5.18 -2.36 -3.35
CA ALA A 101 -4.52 -1.98 -4.59
C ALA A 101 -3.59 -0.79 -4.35
N GLU A 102 -2.28 -0.98 -4.54
CA GLU A 102 -1.27 0.07 -4.55
C GLU A 102 -0.99 0.49 -5.99
N PHE A 103 -0.62 1.76 -6.20
CA PHE A 103 -0.38 2.30 -7.55
C PHE A 103 0.57 3.51 -7.58
N ASP A 104 1.30 3.76 -6.50
CA ASP A 104 2.31 4.81 -6.41
C ASP A 104 3.69 4.36 -6.92
N ALA A 105 4.47 5.31 -7.43
CA ALA A 105 5.81 5.11 -7.98
C ALA A 105 6.90 5.66 -7.04
N LEU A 106 8.13 5.21 -7.25
CA LEU A 106 9.32 5.63 -6.51
C LEU A 106 10.06 6.77 -7.22
N PRO A 107 10.56 7.79 -6.49
CA PRO A 107 11.30 8.90 -7.07
C PRO A 107 12.66 8.45 -7.61
N GLY A 108 13.07 9.00 -8.75
CA GLY A 108 14.41 8.79 -9.33
C GLY A 108 14.64 7.41 -9.97
N LEU A 109 13.63 6.56 -10.05
CA LEU A 109 13.72 5.19 -10.58
C LEU A 109 13.03 5.03 -11.93
N ASN A 110 13.08 6.08 -12.77
CA ASN A 110 12.53 6.02 -14.12
C ASN A 110 13.20 4.94 -14.96
N GLN A 111 12.38 4.13 -15.63
CA GLN A 111 12.83 2.97 -16.40
C GLN A 111 11.90 2.74 -17.60
N GLY A 112 12.48 2.49 -18.77
CA GLY A 112 11.75 2.02 -19.96
C GLY A 112 11.29 0.56 -19.80
N PRO A 113 10.29 0.09 -20.58
CA PRO A 113 9.74 -1.27 -20.48
C PRO A 113 10.64 -2.30 -21.17
N VAL A 114 11.91 -2.34 -20.79
CA VAL A 114 12.93 -3.24 -21.33
C VAL A 114 13.77 -3.87 -20.21
N PRO A 115 14.31 -5.09 -20.39
CA PRO A 115 15.01 -5.83 -19.34
C PRO A 115 16.46 -5.35 -19.11
N VAL A 116 16.78 -4.13 -19.51
CA VAL A 116 18.08 -3.48 -19.30
C VAL A 116 17.86 -2.08 -18.76
N ARG A 117 18.84 -1.55 -18.02
CA ARG A 117 18.73 -0.19 -17.50
C ARG A 117 18.57 0.82 -18.65
N GLN A 118 17.43 1.46 -18.71
CA GLN A 118 17.10 2.49 -19.69
C GLN A 118 16.33 3.63 -19.04
N VAL A 119 17.05 4.68 -18.65
CA VAL A 119 16.40 5.90 -18.15
C VAL A 119 15.81 6.66 -19.32
N THR A 120 14.50 6.88 -19.30
CA THR A 120 13.79 7.64 -20.35
C THR A 120 13.55 9.10 -19.95
N LYS A 121 13.60 9.40 -18.63
CA LYS A 121 13.46 10.75 -18.07
C LYS A 121 14.39 10.87 -16.86
N GLU A 122 15.44 11.67 -16.98
CA GLU A 122 16.39 11.90 -15.89
C GLU A 122 15.69 12.43 -14.62
N GLY A 123 15.97 11.82 -13.46
CA GLY A 123 15.33 12.15 -12.19
C GLY A 123 13.83 11.78 -12.10
N GLY A 124 13.25 11.19 -13.16
CA GLY A 124 11.85 10.80 -13.19
C GLY A 124 11.53 9.64 -12.24
N ALA A 125 10.27 9.56 -11.80
CA ALA A 125 9.79 8.43 -11.02
C ALA A 125 9.59 7.17 -11.87
N GLY A 126 9.52 6.00 -11.23
CA GLY A 126 9.26 4.73 -11.88
C GLY A 126 8.73 3.65 -10.92
N HIS A 127 8.07 2.64 -11.48
CA HIS A 127 7.44 1.55 -10.71
C HIS A 127 8.41 0.41 -10.40
N ALA A 128 9.53 0.72 -9.73
CA ALA A 128 10.52 -0.29 -9.35
C ALA A 128 10.00 -1.32 -8.33
N CYS A 129 8.96 -0.96 -7.56
CA CYS A 129 8.29 -1.85 -6.60
C CYS A 129 7.13 -2.66 -7.23
N GLY A 130 6.74 -2.36 -8.48
CA GLY A 130 5.73 -3.10 -9.21
C GLY A 130 4.27 -2.71 -8.88
N HIS A 131 4.02 -1.56 -8.25
CA HIS A 131 2.67 -1.15 -7.88
C HIS A 131 1.72 -0.95 -9.06
N HIS A 132 2.23 -0.66 -10.26
CA HIS A 132 1.44 -0.66 -11.49
C HIS A 132 0.79 -2.03 -11.78
N LEU A 133 1.52 -3.13 -11.51
CA LEU A 133 0.98 -4.50 -11.59
C LEU A 133 0.00 -4.76 -10.45
N PHE A 134 0.33 -4.29 -9.25
CA PHE A 134 -0.50 -4.48 -8.08
C PHE A 134 -1.88 -3.84 -8.26
N GLY A 135 -1.94 -2.56 -8.64
CA GLY A 135 -3.20 -1.86 -8.91
C GLY A 135 -4.04 -2.53 -9.99
N ALA A 136 -3.43 -2.84 -11.13
CA ALA A 136 -4.11 -3.46 -12.27
C ALA A 136 -4.64 -4.86 -11.95
N ALA A 137 -3.82 -5.74 -11.37
CA ALA A 137 -4.22 -7.13 -11.11
C ALA A 137 -5.23 -7.23 -9.96
N SER A 138 -5.11 -6.42 -8.89
CA SER A 138 -6.11 -6.37 -7.81
C SER A 138 -7.47 -5.92 -8.32
N SER A 139 -7.52 -4.89 -9.17
CA SER A 139 -8.77 -4.42 -9.78
C SER A 139 -9.36 -5.48 -10.72
N THR A 140 -8.53 -6.18 -11.48
CA THR A 140 -8.95 -7.30 -12.33
C THR A 140 -9.53 -8.45 -11.52
N ALA A 141 -8.89 -8.80 -10.40
CA ALA A 141 -9.37 -9.85 -9.50
C ALA A 141 -10.72 -9.49 -8.89
N ALA A 142 -10.91 -8.24 -8.48
CA ALA A 142 -12.18 -7.74 -7.96
C ALA A 142 -13.30 -7.84 -9.02
N VAL A 143 -13.04 -7.43 -10.25
CA VAL A 143 -14.00 -7.54 -11.37
C VAL A 143 -14.34 -8.99 -11.70
N ALA A 144 -13.36 -9.88 -11.74
CA ALA A 144 -13.59 -11.30 -11.97
C ALA A 144 -14.43 -11.93 -10.86
N LEU A 145 -14.16 -11.55 -9.61
CA LEU A 145 -14.92 -12.03 -8.45
C LEU A 145 -16.36 -11.48 -8.46
N ALA A 146 -16.57 -10.23 -8.85
CA ALA A 146 -17.90 -9.64 -9.01
C ALA A 146 -18.73 -10.42 -10.04
N LYS A 147 -18.15 -10.71 -11.21
CA LYS A 147 -18.80 -11.56 -12.24
C LYS A 147 -19.11 -12.97 -11.74
N TRP A 148 -18.21 -13.54 -10.94
CA TRP A 148 -18.46 -14.86 -10.34
C TRP A 148 -19.63 -14.82 -9.33
N LEU A 149 -19.72 -13.77 -8.50
CA LEU A 149 -20.87 -13.60 -7.59
C LEU A 149 -22.19 -13.52 -8.36
N GLU A 150 -22.22 -12.75 -9.46
CA GLU A 150 -23.39 -12.63 -10.32
C GLU A 150 -23.79 -13.99 -10.94
N GLU A 151 -22.83 -14.70 -11.55
CA GLU A 151 -23.06 -16.00 -12.21
C GLU A 151 -23.49 -17.08 -11.22
N SER A 152 -22.91 -17.11 -10.04
CA SER A 152 -23.17 -18.14 -9.03
C SER A 152 -24.40 -17.87 -8.16
N GLY A 153 -24.88 -16.61 -8.15
CA GLY A 153 -25.91 -16.15 -7.20
C GLY A 153 -25.45 -16.15 -5.74
N THR A 154 -24.15 -16.24 -5.49
CA THR A 154 -23.56 -16.23 -4.15
C THR A 154 -23.65 -14.81 -3.58
N GLN A 155 -24.11 -14.68 -2.34
CA GLN A 155 -24.11 -13.41 -1.63
C GLN A 155 -22.74 -13.08 -1.04
N GLY A 156 -22.38 -11.81 -1.04
CA GLY A 156 -21.16 -11.30 -0.48
C GLY A 156 -20.88 -9.88 -0.95
N THR A 157 -20.03 -9.18 -0.25
CA THR A 157 -19.58 -7.81 -0.59
C THR A 157 -18.10 -7.83 -0.92
N ILE A 158 -17.75 -7.30 -2.07
CA ILE A 158 -16.37 -7.08 -2.49
C ILE A 158 -16.06 -5.59 -2.40
N LYS A 159 -14.99 -5.23 -1.72
CA LYS A 159 -14.42 -3.88 -1.69
C LYS A 159 -13.04 -3.91 -2.32
N LEU A 160 -12.85 -3.20 -3.43
CA LEU A 160 -11.50 -2.84 -3.84
C LEU A 160 -11.14 -1.52 -3.15
N VAL A 161 -10.06 -1.53 -2.39
CA VAL A 161 -9.56 -0.34 -1.70
C VAL A 161 -8.30 0.14 -2.38
N GLY A 162 -8.40 1.27 -3.07
CA GLY A 162 -7.26 1.99 -3.64
C GLY A 162 -6.46 2.64 -2.52
N THR A 163 -5.24 2.15 -2.31
CA THR A 163 -4.37 2.51 -1.20
C THR A 163 -3.13 3.26 -1.69
N PRO A 164 -3.23 4.57 -1.94
CA PRO A 164 -2.14 5.40 -2.45
C PRO A 164 -1.01 5.56 -1.44
N ALA A 165 0.13 6.06 -1.92
CA ALA A 165 1.26 6.51 -1.11
C ALA A 165 1.80 5.46 -0.13
N GLU A 166 1.98 4.22 -0.59
CA GLU A 166 2.67 3.20 0.21
C GLU A 166 4.13 3.60 0.44
N GLU A 167 4.81 4.06 -0.62
CA GLU A 167 6.22 4.45 -0.65
C GLU A 167 6.50 5.73 0.16
N GLY A 168 6.59 5.56 1.47
CA GLY A 168 6.94 6.62 2.41
C GLY A 168 5.79 7.54 2.85
N GLY A 169 4.59 7.39 2.29
CA GLY A 169 3.40 8.18 2.66
C GLY A 169 2.53 7.50 3.73
N SER A 170 2.57 6.17 3.82
CA SER A 170 1.77 5.39 4.78
C SER A 170 0.25 5.57 4.61
N GLY A 171 -0.26 5.69 3.38
CA GLY A 171 -1.67 5.97 3.07
C GLY A 171 -2.63 5.02 3.77
N LYS A 172 -2.32 3.71 3.85
CA LYS A 172 -3.14 2.70 4.54
C LYS A 172 -3.38 2.99 6.03
N VAL A 173 -2.44 3.68 6.71
CA VAL A 173 -2.60 4.06 8.12
C VAL A 173 -3.73 5.07 8.28
N TYR A 174 -3.87 6.02 7.36
CA TYR A 174 -4.96 7.00 7.38
C TYR A 174 -6.29 6.35 7.04
N LEU A 175 -6.33 5.45 6.04
CA LEU A 175 -7.52 4.67 5.71
C LEU A 175 -8.02 3.83 6.90
N ALA A 176 -7.11 3.15 7.60
CA ALA A 176 -7.44 2.37 8.78
C ALA A 176 -7.98 3.26 9.94
N ARG A 177 -7.36 4.41 10.17
CA ARG A 177 -7.82 5.40 11.17
C ARG A 177 -9.19 5.99 10.84
N ALA A 178 -9.48 6.18 9.56
CA ALA A 178 -10.79 6.64 9.08
C ALA A 178 -11.87 5.55 9.13
N GLY A 179 -11.54 4.33 9.54
CA GLY A 179 -12.49 3.24 9.70
C GLY A 179 -12.88 2.52 8.41
N VAL A 180 -12.13 2.69 7.31
CA VAL A 180 -12.43 2.06 6.00
C VAL A 180 -12.58 0.54 6.09
N PHE A 181 -11.93 -0.08 7.05
CA PHE A 181 -11.93 -1.55 7.24
C PHE A 181 -12.83 -2.04 8.39
N ASN A 182 -13.63 -1.17 9.03
CA ASN A 182 -14.39 -1.55 10.23
C ASN A 182 -15.50 -2.59 9.95
N ASP A 183 -16.01 -2.63 8.74
CA ASP A 183 -17.06 -3.56 8.26
C ASP A 183 -16.51 -4.65 7.32
N VAL A 184 -15.22 -4.91 7.37
CA VAL A 184 -14.54 -5.89 6.53
C VAL A 184 -14.19 -7.13 7.36
N ASP A 185 -14.61 -8.31 6.87
CA ASP A 185 -14.32 -9.59 7.51
C ASP A 185 -12.93 -10.10 7.17
N VAL A 186 -12.48 -9.89 5.92
CA VAL A 186 -11.17 -10.36 5.42
C VAL A 186 -10.55 -9.30 4.52
N VAL A 187 -9.26 -9.03 4.73
CA VAL A 187 -8.46 -8.18 3.84
C VAL A 187 -7.44 -9.05 3.10
N LEU A 188 -7.48 -9.00 1.79
CA LEU A 188 -6.51 -9.67 0.92
C LEU A 188 -5.51 -8.66 0.38
N HIS A 189 -4.24 -9.01 0.50
CA HIS A 189 -3.11 -8.21 0.03
C HIS A 189 -2.09 -9.13 -0.64
N TRP A 190 -1.50 -8.70 -1.72
CA TRP A 190 -0.38 -9.35 -2.36
C TRP A 190 0.67 -8.31 -2.77
N HIS A 191 1.84 -8.73 -3.15
CA HIS A 191 2.86 -7.82 -3.65
C HIS A 191 3.66 -8.51 -4.77
N PRO A 192 3.99 -7.81 -5.88
CA PRO A 192 4.85 -8.36 -6.91
C PRO A 192 6.20 -8.82 -6.36
N GLY A 193 6.65 -10.00 -6.77
CA GLY A 193 7.89 -10.62 -6.33
C GLY A 193 8.46 -11.57 -7.38
N ASP A 194 9.59 -12.18 -7.10
CA ASP A 194 10.29 -13.11 -7.98
C ASP A 194 9.80 -14.57 -7.83
N SER A 195 8.91 -14.80 -6.88
CA SER A 195 8.34 -16.14 -6.62
C SER A 195 6.92 -16.05 -6.09
N ASN A 196 6.09 -17.05 -6.45
CA ASN A 196 4.74 -17.18 -5.90
C ASN A 196 4.81 -17.84 -4.52
N SER A 197 4.31 -17.14 -3.51
CA SER A 197 4.22 -17.68 -2.15
C SER A 197 2.99 -17.15 -1.41
N ALA A 198 2.44 -17.95 -0.51
CA ALA A 198 1.46 -17.53 0.48
C ALA A 198 2.12 -17.69 1.85
N SER A 199 2.85 -16.68 2.29
CA SER A 199 3.57 -16.69 3.56
C SER A 199 2.91 -15.76 4.56
N PRO A 200 2.63 -16.21 5.79
CA PRO A 200 2.14 -15.37 6.87
C PRO A 200 3.29 -14.59 7.56
N ALA A 201 4.29 -14.18 6.80
CA ALA A 201 5.43 -13.45 7.35
C ALA A 201 4.99 -12.08 7.90
N SER A 202 5.58 -11.70 9.03
CA SER A 202 5.41 -10.35 9.56
C SER A 202 6.24 -9.34 8.76
N SER A 203 5.78 -8.09 8.72
CA SER A 203 6.56 -6.96 8.22
C SER A 203 7.24 -6.22 9.37
N THR A 204 8.12 -5.26 9.05
CA THR A 204 8.74 -4.40 10.05
C THR A 204 7.94 -3.12 10.24
N ALA A 205 7.67 -2.76 11.50
CA ALA A 205 7.23 -1.41 11.82
C ALA A 205 8.35 -0.40 11.52
N ASN A 206 7.99 0.84 11.21
CA ASN A 206 8.93 1.91 10.87
C ASN A 206 8.57 3.20 11.62
N LYS A 207 9.58 3.87 12.16
CA LYS A 207 9.49 5.25 12.66
C LYS A 207 10.57 6.07 11.98
N SER A 208 10.21 7.23 11.42
CA SER A 208 11.13 8.07 10.69
C SER A 208 11.23 9.46 11.30
N GLY A 209 12.37 10.13 11.08
CA GLY A 209 12.57 11.49 11.54
C GLY A 209 13.63 12.22 10.73
N ARG A 210 13.40 13.53 10.56
CA ARG A 210 14.39 14.45 10.00
C ARG A 210 15.03 15.25 11.13
N PHE A 211 16.34 15.14 11.25
CA PHE A 211 17.13 15.86 12.24
C PHE A 211 17.85 17.01 11.54
N THR A 212 17.50 18.23 11.91
CA THR A 212 18.09 19.44 11.33
C THR A 212 19.03 20.07 12.34
N PHE A 213 20.26 20.30 11.91
CA PHE A 213 21.27 20.98 12.69
C PHE A 213 21.42 22.43 12.21
N HIS A 214 21.62 23.32 13.16
CA HIS A 214 21.84 24.74 12.91
C HIS A 214 23.22 25.15 13.41
N GLY A 215 24.01 25.73 12.52
CA GLY A 215 25.36 26.20 12.74
C GLY A 215 25.47 27.69 12.60
N LYS A 216 26.60 28.11 12.04
CA LYS A 216 26.90 29.52 11.72
C LYS A 216 27.79 29.55 10.49
N ALA A 217 27.37 30.25 9.45
CA ALA A 217 28.17 30.39 8.25
C ALA A 217 29.45 31.24 8.49
N ALA A 218 30.50 30.85 7.79
CA ALA A 218 31.74 31.63 7.71
C ALA A 218 32.51 31.26 6.44
N HIS A 219 33.42 32.09 6.00
CA HIS A 219 34.32 31.74 4.91
C HIS A 219 35.34 30.69 5.39
N ALA A 220 35.27 29.49 4.80
CA ALA A 220 36.02 28.32 5.28
C ALA A 220 37.55 28.48 5.22
N ALA A 221 38.08 29.29 4.30
CA ALA A 221 39.50 29.53 4.20
C ALA A 221 40.01 30.76 5.02
N SER A 222 39.26 31.87 5.02
CA SER A 222 39.75 33.12 5.61
C SER A 222 39.32 33.32 7.07
N ALA A 223 38.18 32.74 7.48
CA ALA A 223 37.64 32.97 8.82
C ALA A 223 36.88 31.71 9.37
N PRO A 224 37.42 30.49 9.25
CA PRO A 224 36.71 29.29 9.71
C PRO A 224 36.40 29.32 11.22
N HIS A 225 37.25 29.96 12.01
CA HIS A 225 37.07 30.10 13.45
C HIS A 225 35.85 30.93 13.87
N ARG A 226 35.22 31.64 12.95
CA ARG A 226 33.98 32.39 13.17
C ARG A 226 32.72 31.55 12.85
N GLY A 227 32.90 30.41 12.17
CA GLY A 227 31.85 29.49 11.81
C GLY A 227 31.58 28.41 12.85
N ARG A 228 30.49 27.70 12.63
CA ARG A 228 30.18 26.44 13.30
C ARG A 228 29.41 25.57 12.30
N SER A 229 30.03 24.48 11.87
CA SER A 229 29.46 23.62 10.84
C SER A 229 28.26 22.82 11.38
N ALA A 230 27.10 22.98 10.74
CA ALA A 230 25.93 22.14 10.96
C ALA A 230 26.17 20.74 10.41
N LEU A 231 26.94 20.59 9.33
CA LEU A 231 27.30 19.31 8.74
C LEU A 231 28.09 18.42 9.70
N ASP A 232 29.03 19.01 10.45
CA ASP A 232 29.79 18.26 11.47
C ASP A 232 28.88 17.68 12.54
N GLY A 233 27.75 18.36 12.86
CA GLY A 233 26.73 17.85 13.75
C GLY A 233 25.99 16.62 13.17
N VAL A 234 25.66 16.66 11.88
CA VAL A 234 25.08 15.51 11.16
C VAL A 234 26.07 14.35 11.11
N GLU A 235 27.32 14.59 10.78
CA GLU A 235 28.36 13.56 10.71
C GLU A 235 28.63 12.94 12.09
N ALA A 236 28.71 13.74 13.14
CA ALA A 236 28.84 13.25 14.51
C ALA A 236 27.66 12.38 14.94
N MET A 237 26.43 12.80 14.65
CA MET A 237 25.24 11.98 14.90
C MET A 237 25.29 10.65 14.14
N ASN A 238 25.59 10.67 12.85
CA ASN A 238 25.70 9.48 12.02
C ASN A 238 26.76 8.52 12.53
N TYR A 239 27.90 9.05 12.96
CA TYR A 239 28.97 8.25 13.54
C TYR A 239 28.52 7.58 14.85
N MET A 240 27.89 8.30 15.77
CA MET A 240 27.37 7.75 17.03
C MET A 240 26.29 6.70 16.80
N VAL A 241 25.34 6.91 15.87
CA VAL A 241 24.34 5.93 15.50
C VAL A 241 24.97 4.67 14.90
N ASN A 242 26.01 4.81 14.09
CA ASN A 242 26.73 3.66 13.55
C ASN A 242 27.43 2.83 14.64
N LEU A 243 27.99 3.46 15.67
CA LEU A 243 28.55 2.74 16.83
C LEU A 243 27.46 2.01 17.65
N MET A 244 26.26 2.61 17.75
CA MET A 244 25.13 2.03 18.47
C MET A 244 24.61 0.73 17.80
N ARG A 245 24.83 0.54 16.49
CA ARG A 245 24.24 -0.59 15.73
C ARG A 245 24.60 -1.97 16.29
N GLU A 246 25.75 -2.14 16.92
CA GLU A 246 26.15 -3.41 17.55
C GLU A 246 25.43 -3.69 18.89
N HIS A 247 24.75 -2.68 19.46
CA HIS A 247 24.09 -2.76 20.76
C HIS A 247 22.55 -2.79 20.65
N VAL A 248 21.99 -2.90 19.46
CA VAL A 248 20.55 -2.97 19.22
C VAL A 248 20.10 -4.40 18.91
N PRO A 249 18.81 -4.76 19.10
CA PRO A 249 18.30 -6.09 18.74
C PRO A 249 18.61 -6.45 17.29
N GLN A 250 18.97 -7.70 17.04
CA GLN A 250 19.47 -8.18 15.74
C GLN A 250 18.53 -7.88 14.56
N ASN A 251 17.20 -7.89 14.80
CA ASN A 251 16.20 -7.62 13.77
C ASN A 251 15.98 -6.13 13.49
N SER A 252 16.73 -5.25 14.18
CA SER A 252 16.65 -3.81 13.96
C SER A 252 17.32 -3.39 12.66
N ARG A 253 16.78 -2.32 12.05
CA ARG A 253 17.38 -1.66 10.89
C ARG A 253 17.35 -0.16 11.11
N LEU A 254 18.50 0.46 10.95
CA LEU A 254 18.67 1.91 11.01
C LEU A 254 19.29 2.37 9.70
N HIS A 255 18.57 3.19 8.96
CA HIS A 255 19.00 3.72 7.67
C HIS A 255 18.93 5.23 7.68
N TYR A 256 19.81 5.90 6.94
CA TYR A 256 19.72 7.33 6.79
C TYR A 256 20.23 7.80 5.43
N VAL A 257 19.80 9.01 5.07
CA VAL A 257 20.37 9.80 3.98
C VAL A 257 20.59 11.24 4.48
N ILE A 258 21.69 11.87 4.08
CA ILE A 258 21.89 13.31 4.29
C ILE A 258 21.10 14.01 3.19
N THR A 259 20.08 14.78 3.60
CA THR A 259 19.19 15.50 2.69
C THR A 259 19.62 16.94 2.42
N ASP A 260 20.52 17.46 3.27
CA ASP A 260 21.13 18.78 3.14
C ASP A 260 22.51 18.74 3.82
N GLY A 261 23.54 19.06 3.08
CA GLY A 261 24.94 19.08 3.58
C GLY A 261 25.64 20.43 3.40
N GLY A 262 24.89 21.46 2.98
CA GLY A 262 25.43 22.78 2.61
C GLY A 262 25.67 22.95 1.11
N ASP A 263 25.95 24.17 0.66
CA ASP A 263 25.95 24.56 -0.76
C ASP A 263 27.31 24.46 -1.43
N ALA A 264 28.39 24.83 -0.73
CA ALA A 264 29.74 24.89 -1.30
C ALA A 264 30.84 24.63 -0.27
N PRO A 265 31.98 23.98 -0.65
CA PRO A 265 33.06 23.63 0.29
C PRO A 265 33.77 24.82 0.92
N ASN A 266 33.71 25.99 0.31
CA ASN A 266 34.32 27.23 0.81
C ASN A 266 33.43 28.03 1.77
N ILE A 267 32.24 27.49 2.10
CA ILE A 267 31.29 28.06 3.06
C ILE A 267 31.08 27.04 4.18
N VAL A 268 31.32 27.44 5.45
CA VAL A 268 30.94 26.61 6.60
C VAL A 268 29.43 26.49 6.63
N PRO A 269 28.84 25.27 6.56
CA PRO A 269 27.39 25.08 6.49
C PRO A 269 26.69 25.58 7.76
N GLU A 270 25.73 26.48 7.63
CA GLU A 270 24.91 26.96 8.76
C GLU A 270 23.65 26.11 8.98
N ARG A 271 23.31 25.26 8.01
CA ARG A 271 22.21 24.30 8.09
C ARG A 271 22.65 23.00 7.45
N ALA A 272 22.27 21.86 8.10
CA ALA A 272 22.39 20.54 7.53
C ALA A 272 21.26 19.66 8.05
N GLN A 273 20.87 18.65 7.29
CA GLN A 273 19.77 17.75 7.65
C GLN A 273 20.07 16.31 7.28
N VAL A 274 19.69 15.40 8.16
CA VAL A 274 19.72 13.96 7.92
C VAL A 274 18.32 13.37 8.16
N TYR A 275 17.92 12.41 7.31
CA TYR A 275 16.65 11.73 7.40
C TYR A 275 16.89 10.26 7.74
N TYR A 276 16.31 9.79 8.86
CA TYR A 276 16.45 8.45 9.41
C TYR A 276 15.18 7.64 9.30
N TYR A 277 15.35 6.33 9.06
CA TYR A 277 14.38 5.29 9.29
C TYR A 277 14.90 4.34 10.37
N VAL A 278 14.04 4.01 11.34
CA VAL A 278 14.26 2.99 12.35
C VAL A 278 13.19 1.93 12.21
N ARG A 279 13.61 0.66 12.02
CA ARG A 279 12.70 -0.46 11.76
C ARG A 279 12.98 -1.64 12.69
N HIS A 280 11.91 -2.30 13.10
CA HIS A 280 11.93 -3.57 13.84
C HIS A 280 10.59 -4.29 13.66
N PRO A 281 10.51 -5.66 13.67
CA PRO A 281 9.24 -6.38 13.63
C PRO A 281 8.29 -6.02 14.78
N ASP A 282 8.83 -5.75 15.97
CA ASP A 282 8.08 -5.25 17.13
C ASP A 282 8.04 -3.73 17.13
N LYS A 283 6.83 -3.15 17.11
CA LYS A 283 6.59 -1.70 17.10
C LYS A 283 7.11 -1.00 18.37
N ASP A 284 7.07 -1.67 19.52
CA ASP A 284 7.51 -1.07 20.80
C ASP A 284 9.04 -0.95 20.81
N GLN A 285 9.74 -1.90 20.19
CA GLN A 285 11.19 -1.80 19.96
C GLN A 285 11.53 -0.64 19.02
N VAL A 286 10.71 -0.36 17.99
CA VAL A 286 10.92 0.81 17.11
C VAL A 286 10.84 2.11 17.91
N VAL A 287 9.89 2.24 18.82
CA VAL A 287 9.75 3.43 19.68
C VAL A 287 10.99 3.58 20.57
N THR A 288 11.37 2.52 21.28
CA THR A 288 12.53 2.53 22.20
C THR A 288 13.85 2.86 21.46
N LEU A 289 14.05 2.32 20.27
CA LEU A 289 15.27 2.57 19.48
C LEU A 289 15.33 3.99 18.90
N PHE A 290 14.18 4.60 18.70
CA PHE A 290 14.10 5.96 18.13
C PHE A 290 14.32 7.04 19.18
N GLU A 291 14.06 6.78 20.46
CA GLU A 291 14.28 7.67 21.61
C GLU A 291 15.71 7.64 22.12
#